data_f69e0a1b432adb176c71e33c2de08b94
#
_entry.id   f69e0a1b432adb176c71e33c2de08b94
#
_cell.length_a   1.000
_cell.length_b   1.000
_cell.length_c   1.000
_cell.angle_alpha   90.00
_cell.angle_beta   90.00
_cell.angle_gamma   90.00
#
_symmetry.space_group_name_H-M   'P 1'
#
loop_
_entity.id
_entity.type
_entity.pdbx_description
1 polymer ?
#
loop_
_entity_poly.entity_id
_entity_poly.type
_entity_poly.pdbx_seq_one_letter_code
_entity_poly.pdbx_strand_id
1 'polypeptide(L)'
;MFRFVVNEYPNFQFSLVIHSAACDTHNMSILSYNGGCVLAMKGEGCVAIASDRRFGVQTSTLAMDFQRIFEMGPHLYVGLPGLATDTLTVHERLRFRLNLYELRESRKIKPQTFSAMVSNLLYERRFGPYFVEPVIAGNFSCAYHYAFYILIINYLHRIGPCYLGAI
;
A
#
# COMPACT_ATOMS: atom_id res chain seq x y z
N MET A 1 -17.46 5.23 -1.71
CA MET A 1 -17.03 5.48 -3.10
C MET A 1 -15.64 4.89 -3.25
N PHE A 2 -15.49 3.86 -4.04
CA PHE A 2 -14.21 3.18 -4.27
C PHE A 2 -13.53 3.81 -5.49
N ARG A 3 -12.23 4.01 -5.41
CA ARG A 3 -11.43 4.41 -6.58
C ARG A 3 -10.76 3.16 -7.14
N PHE A 4 -11.14 2.78 -8.35
CA PHE A 4 -10.50 1.71 -9.11
C PHE A 4 -9.47 2.31 -10.06
N VAL A 5 -8.27 1.78 -10.06
CA VAL A 5 -7.28 2.03 -11.11
C VAL A 5 -7.12 0.72 -11.86
N VAL A 6 -7.77 0.62 -13.00
CA VAL A 6 -7.72 -0.57 -13.87
C VAL A 6 -6.95 -0.18 -15.12
N ASN A 7 -5.87 -0.88 -15.42
CA ASN A 7 -5.31 -0.89 -16.76
C ASN A 7 -6.03 -1.98 -17.57
N GLU A 8 -6.57 -1.62 -18.72
CA GLU A 8 -7.47 -2.43 -19.54
C GLU A 8 -6.78 -3.66 -20.13
N TYR A 9 -7.29 -4.87 -19.78
CA TYR A 9 -7.16 -6.08 -20.59
C TYR A 9 -8.26 -7.11 -20.22
N PRO A 10 -8.75 -7.95 -21.18
CA PRO A 10 -10.02 -8.65 -21.05
C PRO A 10 -10.01 -10.09 -20.48
N ASN A 11 -9.00 -10.55 -19.77
CA ASN A 11 -9.02 -11.89 -19.17
C ASN A 11 -8.54 -11.83 -17.70
N PHE A 12 -9.50 -11.87 -16.75
CA PHE A 12 -9.22 -11.79 -15.32
C PHE A 12 -9.14 -13.17 -14.69
N GLN A 13 -7.96 -13.57 -14.23
CA GLN A 13 -7.81 -14.52 -13.12
C GLN A 13 -7.51 -13.73 -11.84
N PHE A 14 -8.38 -13.87 -10.84
CA PHE A 14 -8.33 -13.08 -9.61
C PHE A 14 -7.52 -13.80 -8.54
N SER A 15 -6.49 -13.15 -8.03
CA SER A 15 -5.97 -13.41 -6.69
C SER A 15 -6.35 -12.23 -5.80
N LEU A 16 -7.30 -12.44 -4.91
CA LEU A 16 -7.84 -11.41 -4.02
C LEU A 16 -7.01 -11.36 -2.73
N VAL A 17 -6.40 -10.23 -2.44
CA VAL A 17 -5.80 -9.97 -1.14
C VAL A 17 -6.58 -8.86 -0.46
N ILE A 18 -7.38 -9.24 0.54
CA ILE A 18 -8.15 -8.31 1.37
C ILE A 18 -7.34 -8.03 2.62
N HIS A 19 -6.94 -6.77 2.83
CA HIS A 19 -6.46 -6.32 4.12
C HIS A 19 -7.51 -5.39 4.72
N SER A 20 -8.22 -5.92 5.70
CA SER A 20 -9.16 -5.18 6.54
C SER A 20 -8.52 -5.02 7.91
N ALA A 21 -8.37 -3.80 8.39
CA ALA A 21 -8.17 -3.57 9.81
C ALA A 21 -9.47 -4.00 10.51
N ALA A 22 -9.53 -5.29 10.89
CA ALA A 22 -10.69 -5.88 11.54
C ALA A 22 -10.95 -5.15 12.86
N CYS A 23 -12.17 -4.70 13.01
CA CYS A 23 -12.69 -4.18 14.26
C CYS A 23 -12.93 -5.36 15.22
N ASP A 24 -11.92 -5.75 15.98
CA ASP A 24 -12.12 -6.58 17.15
C ASP A 24 -12.81 -5.74 18.21
N THR A 25 -14.01 -6.13 18.59
CA THR A 25 -14.93 -5.40 19.46
C THR A 25 -14.47 -5.23 20.91
N HIS A 26 -13.31 -5.74 21.29
CA HIS A 26 -12.80 -5.70 22.66
C HIS A 26 -11.42 -5.06 22.90
N ASN A 27 -10.67 -4.71 21.85
CA ASN A 27 -9.41 -3.96 21.99
C ASN A 27 -9.38 -2.81 20.99
N MET A 28 -9.50 -1.60 21.47
CA MET A 28 -9.39 -0.38 20.67
C MET A 28 -7.94 -0.23 20.20
N SER A 29 -7.62 -0.83 19.08
CA SER A 29 -6.33 -0.61 18.42
C SER A 29 -6.26 0.80 17.83
N ILE A 30 -5.11 1.45 17.90
CA ILE A 30 -4.87 2.75 17.25
C ILE A 30 -5.11 2.64 15.74
N LEU A 31 -4.88 1.49 15.13
CA LEU A 31 -5.16 1.21 13.73
C LEU A 31 -6.65 1.33 13.38
N SER A 32 -7.53 0.95 14.32
CA SER A 32 -8.97 1.03 14.14
C SER A 32 -9.57 2.40 14.46
N TYR A 33 -8.79 3.35 14.96
CA TYR A 33 -9.28 4.68 15.34
C TYR A 33 -9.89 5.44 14.15
N ASN A 34 -9.16 5.54 13.04
CA ASN A 34 -9.70 6.07 11.79
C ASN A 34 -10.19 4.95 10.86
N GLY A 35 -9.66 3.74 11.04
CA GLY A 35 -9.97 2.58 10.21
C GLY A 35 -9.56 2.75 8.76
N GLY A 36 -10.08 1.89 7.91
CA GLY A 36 -9.89 1.92 6.48
C GLY A 36 -9.54 0.55 5.91
N CYS A 37 -9.81 0.38 4.64
CA CYS A 37 -9.53 -0.85 3.92
C CYS A 37 -8.82 -0.53 2.61
N VAL A 38 -7.81 -1.31 2.28
CA VAL A 38 -7.16 -1.29 0.97
C VAL A 38 -7.18 -2.70 0.42
N LEU A 39 -7.61 -2.80 -0.83
CA LEU A 39 -7.66 -4.03 -1.60
C LEU A 39 -6.70 -3.92 -2.77
N ALA A 40 -5.91 -4.95 -3.01
CA ALA A 40 -5.14 -5.05 -4.24
C ALA A 40 -5.38 -6.39 -4.92
N MET A 41 -5.48 -6.37 -6.22
CA MET A 41 -5.73 -7.55 -7.05
C MET A 41 -4.77 -7.57 -8.23
N LYS A 42 -4.30 -8.77 -8.58
CA LYS A 42 -3.49 -9.04 -9.75
C LYS A 42 -4.37 -9.75 -10.79
N GLY A 43 -4.34 -9.26 -12.01
CA GLY A 43 -4.88 -9.92 -13.20
C GLY A 43 -3.78 -10.28 -14.19
N GLU A 44 -4.18 -10.88 -15.29
CA GLU A 44 -3.28 -11.12 -16.42
C GLU A 44 -3.00 -9.79 -17.13
N GLY A 45 -1.75 -9.33 -17.08
CA GLY A 45 -1.36 -8.05 -17.69
C GLY A 45 -1.78 -6.79 -16.93
N CYS A 46 -2.41 -6.89 -15.75
CA CYS A 46 -2.90 -5.72 -15.00
C CYS A 46 -2.81 -5.90 -13.48
N VAL A 47 -2.78 -4.78 -12.77
CA VAL A 47 -2.92 -4.71 -11.31
C VAL A 47 -3.99 -3.69 -10.98
N ALA A 48 -4.87 -4.02 -10.06
CA ALA A 48 -5.87 -3.11 -9.53
C ALA A 48 -5.64 -2.87 -8.03
N ILE A 49 -5.80 -1.64 -7.60
CA ILE A 49 -5.80 -1.27 -6.19
C ILE A 49 -7.02 -0.42 -5.89
N ALA A 50 -7.71 -0.72 -4.80
CA ALA A 50 -8.91 -0.01 -4.38
C ALA A 50 -8.88 0.28 -2.89
N SER A 51 -9.48 1.40 -2.48
CA SER A 51 -9.66 1.73 -1.07
C SER A 51 -11.00 2.42 -0.83
N ASP A 52 -11.46 2.37 0.41
CA ASP A 52 -12.49 3.29 0.88
C ASP A 52 -11.95 4.72 0.97
N ARG A 53 -12.85 5.69 0.99
CA ARG A 53 -12.51 7.12 1.12
C ARG A 53 -13.09 7.76 2.38
N ARG A 54 -13.61 6.93 3.29
CA ARG A 54 -14.18 7.42 4.53
C ARG A 54 -13.08 7.92 5.46
N PHE A 55 -13.22 9.14 5.96
CA PHE A 55 -12.47 9.66 7.08
C PHE A 55 -13.41 9.88 8.26
N GLY A 56 -13.11 9.26 9.39
CA GLY A 56 -13.94 9.36 10.57
C GLY A 56 -13.21 8.91 11.82
N VAL A 57 -13.85 9.10 12.94
CA VAL A 57 -13.42 8.62 14.25
C VAL A 57 -14.50 7.68 14.77
N GLN A 58 -14.15 6.39 14.87
CA GLN A 58 -15.11 5.35 15.27
C GLN A 58 -16.37 5.38 14.38
N THR A 59 -17.54 5.65 14.96
CA THR A 59 -18.82 5.70 14.25
C THR A 59 -19.09 7.04 13.57
N SER A 60 -18.42 8.11 13.98
CA SER A 60 -18.57 9.44 13.40
C SER A 60 -17.82 9.58 12.10
N THR A 61 -18.48 10.00 11.02
CA THR A 61 -17.86 10.31 9.74
C THR A 61 -17.64 11.81 9.63
N LEU A 62 -16.38 12.22 9.37
CA LEU A 62 -15.99 13.61 9.23
C LEU A 62 -15.94 14.04 7.77
N ALA A 63 -15.42 13.17 6.88
CA ALA A 63 -15.28 13.43 5.45
C ALA A 63 -15.38 12.13 4.64
N MET A 64 -15.68 12.28 3.33
CA MET A 64 -15.82 11.16 2.39
C MET A 64 -14.86 11.25 1.21
N ASP A 65 -13.80 12.03 1.34
CA ASP A 65 -12.83 12.30 0.28
C ASP A 65 -11.37 12.01 0.69
N PHE A 66 -11.16 11.32 1.80
CA PHE A 66 -9.82 10.99 2.28
C PHE A 66 -9.11 10.02 1.33
N GLN A 67 -7.91 10.40 0.91
CA GLN A 67 -7.09 9.60 0.02
C GLN A 67 -6.19 8.65 0.80
N ARG A 68 -6.24 7.35 0.47
CA ARG A 68 -5.36 6.31 1.01
C ARG A 68 -4.46 5.66 -0.02
N ILE A 69 -4.78 5.83 -1.31
CA ILE A 69 -3.97 5.31 -2.42
C ILE A 69 -3.21 6.47 -3.04
N PHE A 70 -1.90 6.32 -3.13
CA PHE A 70 -0.99 7.32 -3.68
C PHE A 70 -0.22 6.74 -4.85
N GLU A 71 -0.10 7.52 -5.92
CA GLU A 71 0.73 7.21 -7.06
C GLU A 71 2.18 7.57 -6.74
N MET A 72 3.06 6.57 -6.81
CA MET A 72 4.50 6.73 -6.59
C MET A 72 5.30 6.71 -7.89
N GLY A 73 4.70 6.25 -8.97
CA GLY A 73 5.29 6.22 -10.29
C GLY A 73 4.29 5.78 -11.35
N PRO A 74 4.65 5.81 -12.63
CA PRO A 74 3.71 5.57 -13.74
C PRO A 74 3.00 4.21 -13.68
N HIS A 75 3.56 3.23 -12.97
CA HIS A 75 2.98 1.90 -12.78
C HIS A 75 3.18 1.40 -11.35
N LEU A 76 3.25 2.31 -10.38
CA LEU A 76 3.52 2.00 -8.98
C LEU A 76 2.58 2.78 -8.06
N TYR A 77 1.80 2.07 -7.27
CA TYR A 77 0.85 2.63 -6.32
C TYR A 77 1.10 2.06 -4.93
N VAL A 78 0.86 2.87 -3.91
CA VAL A 78 0.88 2.45 -2.51
C VAL A 78 -0.44 2.81 -1.85
N GLY A 79 -1.02 1.85 -1.15
CA GLY A 79 -2.16 2.06 -0.26
C GLY A 79 -1.69 2.08 1.19
N LEU A 80 -2.15 3.05 1.97
CA LEU A 80 -1.74 3.28 3.36
C LEU A 80 -2.98 3.37 4.26
N PRO A 81 -3.65 2.24 4.58
CA PRO A 81 -4.70 2.22 5.58
C PRO A 81 -4.10 2.30 6.99
N GLY A 82 -4.89 2.79 7.94
CA GLY A 82 -4.50 2.94 9.34
C GLY A 82 -4.78 4.35 9.87
N LEU A 83 -3.89 4.84 10.75
CA LEU A 83 -4.03 6.18 11.35
C LEU A 83 -3.82 7.26 10.29
N ALA A 84 -4.79 8.14 10.11
CA ALA A 84 -4.81 9.14 9.03
C ALA A 84 -3.59 10.08 9.04
N THR A 85 -3.13 10.49 10.21
CA THR A 85 -1.93 11.34 10.35
C THR A 85 -0.68 10.60 9.90
N ASP A 86 -0.53 9.33 10.23
CA ASP A 86 0.60 8.50 9.84
C ASP A 86 0.55 8.17 8.34
N THR A 87 -0.64 7.99 7.77
CA THR A 87 -0.82 7.84 6.31
C THR A 87 -0.18 9.00 5.56
N LEU A 88 -0.45 10.24 5.96
CA LEU A 88 0.10 11.42 5.31
C LEU A 88 1.61 11.54 5.55
N THR A 89 2.07 11.35 6.77
CA THR A 89 3.49 11.44 7.12
C THR A 89 4.33 10.39 6.38
N VAL A 90 3.87 9.16 6.34
CA VAL A 90 4.56 8.07 5.64
C VAL A 90 4.58 8.33 4.14
N HIS A 91 3.44 8.77 3.56
CA HIS A 91 3.37 9.14 2.14
C HIS A 91 4.42 10.21 1.77
N GLU A 92 4.49 11.31 2.52
CA GLU A 92 5.45 12.39 2.25
C GLU A 92 6.90 11.92 2.34
N ARG A 93 7.22 11.12 3.36
CA ARG A 93 8.57 10.55 3.54
C ARG A 93 8.95 9.58 2.43
N LEU A 94 8.01 8.74 1.99
CA LEU A 94 8.22 7.83 0.87
C LEU A 94 8.45 8.61 -0.42
N ARG A 95 7.66 9.64 -0.68
CA ARG A 95 7.81 10.50 -1.86
C ARG A 95 9.16 11.21 -1.87
N PHE A 96 9.60 11.72 -0.73
CA PHE A 96 10.93 12.32 -0.60
C PHE A 96 12.05 11.34 -0.94
N ARG A 97 12.01 10.12 -0.33
CA ARG A 97 13.04 9.09 -0.60
C ARG A 97 13.02 8.61 -2.04
N LEU A 98 11.83 8.48 -2.61
CA LEU A 98 11.66 8.10 -4.01
C LEU A 98 12.30 9.13 -4.94
N ASN A 99 12.03 10.41 -4.72
CA ASN A 99 12.63 11.49 -5.51
C ASN A 99 14.16 11.49 -5.41
N LEU A 100 14.71 11.31 -4.22
CA LEU A 100 16.17 11.19 -4.03
C LEU A 100 16.75 9.97 -4.77
N TYR A 101 16.05 8.83 -4.73
CA TYR A 101 16.47 7.64 -5.46
C TYR A 101 16.49 7.89 -6.97
N GLU A 102 15.42 8.45 -7.52
CA GLU A 102 15.31 8.72 -8.96
C GLU A 102 16.35 9.75 -9.45
N LEU A 103 16.66 10.77 -8.64
CA LEU A 103 17.70 11.74 -8.95
C LEU A 103 19.10 11.11 -8.94
N ARG A 104 19.39 10.23 -7.98
CA ARG A 104 20.69 9.56 -7.85
C ARG A 104 20.91 8.52 -8.92
N GLU A 105 19.91 7.69 -9.18
CA GLU A 105 20.00 6.56 -10.11
C GLU A 105 19.67 6.94 -11.56
N SER A 106 19.06 8.12 -11.77
CA SER A 106 18.58 8.58 -13.10
C SER A 106 17.64 7.59 -13.79
N ARG A 107 16.92 6.79 -13.01
CA ARG A 107 15.95 5.79 -13.49
C ARG A 107 14.76 5.68 -12.56
N LYS A 108 13.63 5.20 -13.09
CA LYS A 108 12.45 4.90 -12.29
C LYS A 108 12.68 3.72 -11.36
N ILE A 109 12.10 3.79 -10.15
CA ILE A 109 12.23 2.73 -9.16
C ILE A 109 11.43 1.50 -9.57
N LYS A 110 11.99 0.32 -9.28
CA LYS A 110 11.27 -0.95 -9.41
C LYS A 110 10.38 -1.20 -8.20
N PRO A 111 9.21 -1.88 -8.35
CA PRO A 111 8.34 -2.19 -7.22
C PRO A 111 9.03 -2.94 -6.07
N GLN A 112 9.93 -3.87 -6.38
CA GLN A 112 10.73 -4.61 -5.38
C GLN A 112 11.63 -3.68 -4.56
N THR A 113 12.33 -2.76 -5.22
CA THR A 113 13.21 -1.79 -4.56
C THR A 113 12.37 -0.82 -3.72
N PHE A 114 11.22 -0.40 -4.23
CA PHE A 114 10.28 0.43 -3.48
C PHE A 114 9.75 -0.28 -2.24
N SER A 115 9.43 -1.56 -2.34
CA SER A 115 9.03 -2.39 -1.21
C SER A 115 10.10 -2.44 -0.11
N ALA A 116 11.37 -2.67 -0.49
CA ALA A 116 12.47 -2.63 0.46
C ALA A 116 12.63 -1.25 1.10
N MET A 117 12.44 -0.17 0.34
CA MET A 117 12.46 1.20 0.85
C MET A 117 11.36 1.43 1.89
N VAL A 118 10.13 0.96 1.65
CA VAL A 118 9.01 1.03 2.60
C VAL A 118 9.31 0.24 3.85
N SER A 119 9.79 -1.00 3.72
CA SER A 119 10.16 -1.86 4.84
C SER A 119 11.22 -1.20 5.74
N ASN A 120 12.26 -0.63 5.14
CA ASN A 120 13.32 0.06 5.87
C ASN A 120 12.79 1.31 6.60
N LEU A 121 11.95 2.11 5.95
CA LEU A 121 11.34 3.29 6.55
C LEU A 121 10.49 2.94 7.78
N LEU A 122 9.73 1.86 7.70
CA LEU A 122 8.92 1.39 8.82
C LEU A 122 9.79 0.79 9.93
N TYR A 123 10.85 0.05 9.56
CA TYR A 123 11.76 -0.55 10.53
C TYR A 123 12.58 0.48 11.31
N GLU A 124 12.91 1.62 10.74
CA GLU A 124 13.57 2.74 11.46
C GLU A 124 12.75 3.21 12.67
N ARG A 125 11.45 2.98 12.67
CA ARG A 125 10.53 3.33 13.75
C ARG A 125 10.04 2.13 14.56
N ARG A 126 10.84 1.08 14.65
CA ARG A 126 10.47 -0.17 15.33
C ARG A 126 9.96 0.03 16.77
N PHE A 127 10.55 0.95 17.51
CA PHE A 127 10.21 1.22 18.93
C PHE A 127 9.24 2.40 19.13
N GLY A 128 8.72 2.97 18.06
CA GLY A 128 7.69 3.99 18.02
C GLY A 128 7.06 3.95 16.63
N PRO A 129 6.31 2.87 16.30
CA PRO A 129 5.94 2.55 14.93
C PRO A 129 4.92 3.54 14.37
N TYR A 130 4.91 3.66 13.05
CA TYR A 130 3.77 4.21 12.33
C TYR A 130 2.63 3.21 12.34
N PHE A 131 1.43 3.68 12.64
CA PHE A 131 0.23 2.86 12.64
C PHE A 131 -0.40 2.84 11.23
N VAL A 132 0.30 2.24 10.29
CA VAL A 132 -0.13 2.04 8.90
C VAL A 132 0.20 0.62 8.45
N GLU A 133 -0.58 0.09 7.51
CA GLU A 133 -0.39 -1.24 6.93
C GLU A 133 -0.25 -1.11 5.40
N PRO A 134 0.96 -0.86 4.89
CA PRO A 134 1.16 -0.58 3.47
C PRO A 134 0.82 -1.76 2.56
N VAL A 135 0.11 -1.47 1.48
CA VAL A 135 -0.13 -2.37 0.36
C VAL A 135 0.48 -1.74 -0.88
N ILE A 136 1.40 -2.44 -1.53
CA ILE A 136 2.08 -1.95 -2.72
C ILE A 136 1.57 -2.73 -3.93
N ALA A 137 1.13 -2.02 -4.94
CA ALA A 137 0.69 -2.57 -6.21
C ALA A 137 1.48 -1.93 -7.35
N GLY A 138 2.16 -2.73 -8.14
CA GLY A 138 2.96 -2.20 -9.23
C GLY A 138 3.20 -3.21 -10.34
N ASN A 139 3.38 -2.68 -11.55
CA ASN A 139 3.78 -3.42 -12.72
C ASN A 139 5.21 -3.05 -13.11
N PHE A 140 6.02 -4.03 -13.40
CA PHE A 140 7.35 -3.83 -13.95
C PHE A 140 7.46 -4.61 -15.26
N SER A 141 7.57 -3.88 -16.36
CA SER A 141 7.89 -4.45 -17.66
C SER A 141 9.38 -4.66 -17.77
N CYS A 142 9.85 -5.91 -17.72
CA CYS A 142 11.13 -6.31 -18.28
C CYS A 142 10.92 -6.87 -19.69
N ALA A 143 11.88 -6.75 -20.59
CA ALA A 143 11.79 -7.04 -22.02
C ALA A 143 11.21 -8.44 -22.39
N TYR A 144 11.05 -9.35 -21.44
CA TYR A 144 10.53 -10.70 -21.64
C TYR A 144 9.50 -11.19 -20.59
N HIS A 145 9.22 -10.43 -19.50
CA HIS A 145 8.24 -10.80 -18.49
C HIS A 145 7.60 -9.59 -17.82
N TYR A 146 6.27 -9.55 -17.80
CA TYR A 146 5.50 -8.65 -16.96
C TYR A 146 5.45 -9.24 -15.54
N ALA A 147 6.18 -8.65 -14.61
CA ALA A 147 6.11 -9.03 -13.22
C ALA A 147 5.18 -8.07 -12.46
N PHE A 148 4.09 -8.61 -11.93
CA PHE A 148 3.11 -7.87 -11.12
C PHE A 148 3.40 -8.15 -9.66
N TYR A 149 3.55 -7.11 -8.87
CA TYR A 149 3.85 -7.23 -7.44
C TYR A 149 2.69 -6.68 -6.62
N ILE A 150 2.17 -7.52 -5.75
CA ILE A 150 1.35 -7.10 -4.61
C ILE A 150 2.12 -7.50 -3.37
N LEU A 151 2.44 -6.54 -2.54
CA LEU A 151 3.18 -6.78 -1.31
C LEU A 151 2.44 -6.16 -0.14
N ILE A 152 2.14 -6.99 0.86
CA ILE A 152 1.59 -6.56 2.14
C ILE A 152 2.71 -6.59 3.15
N ILE A 153 2.95 -5.45 3.79
CA ILE A 153 3.96 -5.33 4.82
C ILE A 153 3.26 -5.30 6.18
N ASN A 154 3.19 -6.46 6.83
CA ASN A 154 2.72 -6.57 8.21
C ASN A 154 3.85 -6.25 9.17
N TYR A 155 3.74 -5.10 9.84
CA TYR A 155 4.78 -4.61 10.76
C TYR A 155 4.63 -5.13 12.20
N LEU A 156 3.45 -5.58 12.60
CA LEU A 156 3.15 -5.99 13.98
C LEU A 156 3.50 -7.44 14.32
N HIS A 157 3.70 -8.30 13.35
CA HIS A 157 4.13 -9.67 13.59
C HIS A 157 5.56 -9.93 13.11
N ARG A 158 6.47 -10.08 14.11
CA ARG A 158 7.76 -10.82 14.09
C ARG A 158 8.40 -10.97 12.70
N ILE A 159 9.61 -10.41 12.60
CA ILE A 159 10.66 -10.85 11.68
C ILE A 159 10.37 -12.26 11.11
N GLY A 160 9.54 -12.33 10.11
CA GLY A 160 9.33 -13.47 9.25
C GLY A 160 9.59 -13.01 7.82
N PRO A 161 10.08 -13.87 6.96
CA PRO A 161 10.46 -13.49 5.61
C PRO A 161 9.28 -12.80 4.94
N CYS A 162 9.57 -11.70 4.25
CA CYS A 162 8.64 -11.11 3.30
C CYS A 162 8.10 -12.24 2.44
N TYR A 163 6.83 -12.58 2.58
CA TYR A 163 6.20 -13.48 1.63
C TYR A 163 6.15 -12.72 0.30
N LEU A 164 7.17 -12.88 -0.47
CA LEU A 164 7.15 -12.68 -1.90
C LEU A 164 6.21 -13.74 -2.46
N GLY A 165 4.93 -13.44 -2.48
CA GLY A 165 3.99 -14.14 -3.32
C GLY A 165 4.30 -13.78 -4.77
N ALA A 166 5.37 -14.34 -5.33
CA ALA A 166 5.51 -14.49 -6.77
C ALA A 166 4.62 -15.68 -7.13
N ILE A 167 3.43 -15.41 -7.62
CA ILE A 167 2.56 -16.37 -8.29
C ILE A 167 2.53 -15.99 -9.77
#